data_bd6416c4fa01eb1b4150fb018ff533f8
#
_entry.id   bd6416c4fa01eb1b4150fb018ff533f8
#
_cell.length_a   1.000
_cell.length_b   1.000
_cell.length_c   1.000
_cell.angle_alpha   90.00
_cell.angle_beta   90.00
_cell.angle_gamma   90.00
#
_symmetry.space_group_name_H-M   'P 1'
#
loop_
_entity.id
_entity.type
_entity.pdbx_description
1 polymer ?
#
loop_
_entity_poly.entity_id
_entity_poly.type
_entity_poly.pdbx_seq_one_letter_code
_entity_poly.pdbx_strand_id
1 'polypeptide(L)'
;MEIRRLRPEDDRNALSRVYEESWKHAYRGIIPQDYLDSIPQGQWAASADKPSMNTLVMFENGELIGTSSFCPSRFEDMEGWGEIVSVYLLPAFIGKGYGKMLFGAVLRELEVMGFRDIFLWVLEENISARHFYEKQGFIPNGKYLDDSIGGKPVREVMYVKSQKIY
;
A
#
# COMPACT_ATOMS: atom_id res chain seq x y z
N MET A 1 16.22 1.03 12.82
CA MET A 1 15.11 1.19 11.84
C MET A 1 15.50 2.27 10.83
N GLU A 2 15.32 1.98 9.55
CA GLU A 2 15.61 2.90 8.43
C GLU A 2 14.44 2.90 7.46
N ILE A 3 14.00 4.09 7.03
CA ILE A 3 13.03 4.26 5.95
C ILE A 3 13.67 5.15 4.90
N ARG A 4 13.70 4.69 3.66
CA ARG A 4 14.30 5.42 2.54
C ARG A 4 13.71 4.99 1.20
N ARG A 5 14.04 5.72 0.16
CA ARG A 5 13.72 5.30 -1.19
C ARG A 5 14.45 4.01 -1.58
N LEU A 6 13.78 3.21 -2.39
CA LEU A 6 14.35 2.00 -2.98
C LEU A 6 15.55 2.36 -3.85
N ARG A 7 16.62 1.58 -3.75
CA ARG A 7 17.86 1.76 -4.52
C ARG A 7 18.07 0.61 -5.52
N PRO A 8 18.85 0.82 -6.58
CA PRO A 8 19.11 -0.24 -7.56
C PRO A 8 19.70 -1.53 -6.96
N GLU A 9 20.54 -1.39 -5.93
CA GLU A 9 21.20 -2.51 -5.24
C GLU A 9 20.31 -3.28 -4.26
N ASP A 10 19.11 -2.78 -3.94
CA ASP A 10 18.21 -3.45 -3.01
C ASP A 10 17.66 -4.76 -3.59
N ASP A 11 17.52 -5.76 -2.73
CA ASP A 11 17.03 -7.08 -3.11
C ASP A 11 15.53 -7.05 -3.46
N ARG A 12 15.22 -7.23 -4.75
CA ARG A 12 13.85 -7.26 -5.29
C ARG A 12 13.06 -8.48 -4.81
N ASN A 13 13.72 -9.58 -4.51
CA ASN A 13 13.04 -10.75 -3.94
C ASN A 13 12.65 -10.52 -2.49
N ALA A 14 13.47 -9.84 -1.70
CA ALA A 14 13.10 -9.42 -0.36
C ALA A 14 11.92 -8.44 -0.36
N LEU A 15 11.89 -7.52 -1.32
CA LEU A 15 10.75 -6.62 -1.54
C LEU A 15 9.48 -7.41 -1.86
N SER A 16 9.55 -8.33 -2.83
CA SER A 16 8.41 -9.17 -3.21
C SER A 16 7.91 -10.01 -2.05
N ARG A 17 8.81 -10.53 -1.20
CA ARG A 17 8.44 -11.28 0.01
C ARG A 17 7.53 -10.46 0.94
N VAL A 18 7.77 -9.17 1.10
CA VAL A 18 6.90 -8.31 1.90
C VAL A 18 5.49 -8.28 1.32
N TYR A 19 5.34 -8.12 0.01
CA TYR A 19 4.04 -8.21 -0.68
C TYR A 19 3.39 -9.58 -0.46
N GLU A 20 4.12 -10.65 -0.72
CA GLU A 20 3.61 -12.03 -0.67
C GLU A 20 3.09 -12.39 0.71
N GLU A 21 3.88 -12.13 1.76
CA GLU A 21 3.49 -12.44 3.13
C GLU A 21 2.37 -11.52 3.64
N SER A 22 2.36 -10.25 3.22
CA SER A 22 1.29 -9.32 3.56
C SER A 22 -0.04 -9.73 2.93
N TRP A 23 -0.04 -10.12 1.66
CA TRP A 23 -1.25 -10.60 0.98
C TRP A 23 -1.82 -11.84 1.67
N LYS A 24 -0.97 -12.83 1.94
CA LYS A 24 -1.38 -14.08 2.60
C LYS A 24 -1.94 -13.85 4.01
N HIS A 25 -1.41 -12.87 4.72
CA HIS A 25 -1.88 -12.52 6.06
C HIS A 25 -3.15 -11.66 6.04
N ALA A 26 -3.12 -10.55 5.31
CA ALA A 26 -4.19 -9.56 5.33
C ALA A 26 -5.47 -10.04 4.64
N TYR A 27 -5.33 -10.84 3.60
CA TYR A 27 -6.46 -11.27 2.76
C TYR A 27 -6.96 -12.68 3.07
N ARG A 28 -6.45 -13.30 4.12
CA ARG A 28 -6.99 -14.56 4.62
C ARG A 28 -8.47 -14.37 5.01
N GLY A 29 -9.34 -15.20 4.44
CA GLY A 29 -10.79 -15.09 4.64
C GLY A 29 -11.47 -14.03 3.77
N ILE A 30 -10.73 -13.24 3.02
CA ILE A 30 -11.25 -12.22 2.09
C ILE A 30 -11.08 -12.69 0.65
N ILE A 31 -9.88 -13.14 0.29
CA ILE A 31 -9.54 -13.69 -1.03
C ILE A 31 -9.47 -15.20 -0.92
N PRO A 32 -9.91 -15.96 -1.96
CA PRO A 32 -9.85 -17.42 -1.91
C PRO A 32 -8.46 -17.94 -1.54
N GLN A 33 -8.42 -18.90 -0.62
CA GLN A 33 -7.16 -19.44 -0.10
C GLN A 33 -6.32 -20.10 -1.20
N ASP A 34 -6.95 -20.79 -2.15
CA ASP A 34 -6.25 -21.39 -3.28
C ASP A 34 -5.49 -20.36 -4.12
N TYR A 35 -6.07 -19.17 -4.28
CA TYR A 35 -5.39 -18.07 -4.97
C TYR A 35 -4.19 -17.57 -4.16
N LEU A 36 -4.37 -17.34 -2.86
CA LEU A 36 -3.27 -16.89 -1.99
C LEU A 36 -2.12 -17.91 -1.96
N ASP A 37 -2.45 -19.20 -1.91
CA ASP A 37 -1.46 -20.29 -1.92
C ASP A 37 -0.74 -20.40 -3.28
N SER A 38 -1.36 -19.93 -4.36
CA SER A 38 -0.80 -19.96 -5.72
C SER A 38 0.17 -18.82 -6.02
N ILE A 39 0.28 -17.82 -5.16
CA ILE A 39 1.16 -16.67 -5.37
C ILE A 39 2.62 -17.16 -5.39
N PRO A 40 3.32 -17.04 -6.53
CA PRO A 40 4.70 -17.50 -6.64
C PRO A 40 5.67 -16.55 -5.94
N GLN A 41 6.80 -17.09 -5.51
CA GLN A 41 7.91 -16.28 -5.01
C GLN A 41 8.40 -15.33 -6.11
N GLY A 42 8.66 -14.07 -5.75
CA GLY A 42 9.18 -13.07 -6.67
C GLY A 42 8.13 -12.43 -7.57
N GLN A 43 6.83 -12.68 -7.35
CA GLN A 43 5.76 -12.15 -8.20
C GLN A 43 5.82 -10.63 -8.38
N TRP A 44 6.18 -9.88 -7.34
CA TRP A 44 6.25 -8.42 -7.38
C TRP A 44 7.67 -7.86 -7.52
N ALA A 45 8.67 -8.71 -7.77
CA ALA A 45 10.07 -8.26 -7.83
C ALA A 45 10.31 -7.14 -8.85
N ALA A 46 9.63 -7.16 -9.99
CA ALA A 46 9.77 -6.15 -11.05
C ALA A 46 8.83 -4.94 -10.87
N SER A 47 7.86 -5.00 -9.98
CA SER A 47 6.81 -3.96 -9.86
C SER A 47 7.36 -2.61 -9.40
N ALA A 48 8.38 -2.62 -8.55
CA ALA A 48 8.99 -1.42 -8.00
C ALA A 48 9.85 -0.65 -9.00
N ASP A 49 10.22 -1.28 -10.11
CA ASP A 49 11.09 -0.69 -11.13
C ASP A 49 10.30 0.04 -12.24
N LYS A 50 8.99 0.17 -12.10
CA LYS A 50 8.16 0.95 -13.03
C LYS A 50 8.51 2.44 -12.91
N PRO A 51 8.84 3.14 -14.04
CA PRO A 51 9.31 4.54 -14.00
C PRO A 51 8.35 5.53 -13.35
N SER A 52 7.04 5.27 -13.43
CA SER A 52 5.99 6.13 -12.84
C SER A 52 5.77 5.91 -11.35
N MET A 53 6.39 4.88 -10.75
CA MET A 53 6.16 4.48 -9.39
C MET A 53 7.30 4.91 -8.48
N ASN A 54 6.97 5.51 -7.33
CA ASN A 54 7.91 5.79 -6.26
C ASN A 54 7.75 4.72 -5.17
N THR A 55 8.84 4.25 -4.62
CA THR A 55 8.81 3.19 -3.60
C THR A 55 9.68 3.57 -2.41
N LEU A 56 9.10 3.53 -1.21
CA LEU A 56 9.83 3.53 0.06
C LEU A 56 9.99 2.09 0.56
N VAL A 57 11.11 1.83 1.17
CA VAL A 57 11.43 0.59 1.87
C VAL A 57 11.78 0.87 3.32
N MET A 58 11.40 -0.06 4.19
CA MET A 58 11.67 0.02 5.62
C MET A 58 12.49 -1.18 6.05
N PHE A 59 13.58 -0.90 6.75
CA PHE A 59 14.49 -1.90 7.29
C PHE A 59 14.50 -1.86 8.82
N GLU A 60 14.57 -3.03 9.43
CA GLU A 60 14.86 -3.20 10.85
C GLU A 60 15.95 -4.26 11.00
N ASN A 61 17.03 -3.92 11.71
CA ASN A 61 18.19 -4.81 11.90
C ASN A 61 18.72 -5.43 10.59
N GLY A 62 18.71 -4.65 9.49
CA GLY A 62 19.18 -5.08 8.18
C GLY A 62 18.19 -5.91 7.37
N GLU A 63 17.04 -6.27 7.93
CA GLU A 63 15.96 -6.96 7.23
C GLU A 63 14.98 -5.96 6.61
N LEU A 64 14.59 -6.17 5.35
CA LEU A 64 13.54 -5.42 4.70
C LEU A 64 12.19 -5.90 5.21
N ILE A 65 11.50 -5.06 5.99
CA ILE A 65 10.28 -5.45 6.71
C ILE A 65 9.02 -4.78 6.19
N GLY A 66 9.15 -3.71 5.41
CA GLY A 66 8.00 -2.95 4.92
C GLY A 66 8.30 -2.22 3.63
N THR A 67 7.24 -1.91 2.90
CA THR A 67 7.31 -1.15 1.65
C THR A 67 6.00 -0.43 1.37
N SER A 68 6.11 0.70 0.68
CA SER A 68 4.95 1.44 0.16
C SER A 68 5.28 2.04 -1.19
N SER A 69 4.33 1.94 -2.11
CA SER A 69 4.42 2.55 -3.44
C SER A 69 3.40 3.66 -3.56
N PHE A 70 3.78 4.75 -4.22
CA PHE A 70 2.96 5.94 -4.38
C PHE A 70 3.35 6.68 -5.66
N CYS A 71 2.42 7.47 -6.18
CA CYS A 71 2.60 8.18 -7.45
C CYS A 71 1.59 9.34 -7.58
N PRO A 72 1.73 10.23 -8.59
CA PRO A 72 0.61 11.03 -9.03
C PRO A 72 -0.56 10.14 -9.44
N SER A 73 -1.80 10.61 -9.24
CA SER A 73 -2.99 9.82 -9.53
C SER A 73 -2.93 9.16 -10.92
N ARG A 74 -3.27 7.88 -10.97
CA ARG A 74 -3.43 7.10 -12.21
C ARG A 74 -4.87 7.17 -12.77
N PHE A 75 -5.76 7.90 -12.07
CA PHE A 75 -7.19 8.01 -12.40
C PHE A 75 -7.50 9.43 -12.88
N GLU A 76 -8.17 9.54 -14.04
CA GLU A 76 -8.49 10.85 -14.64
C GLU A 76 -9.38 11.73 -13.76
N ASP A 77 -10.33 11.11 -13.07
CA ASP A 77 -11.25 11.83 -12.17
C ASP A 77 -10.60 12.26 -10.85
N MET A 78 -9.34 11.88 -10.62
CA MET A 78 -8.54 12.27 -9.47
C MET A 78 -7.26 13.02 -9.89
N GLU A 79 -7.29 13.69 -11.03
CA GLU A 79 -6.15 14.48 -11.50
C GLU A 79 -5.74 15.53 -10.47
N GLY A 80 -4.43 15.67 -10.25
CA GLY A 80 -3.86 16.60 -9.26
C GLY A 80 -3.76 16.02 -7.84
N TRP A 81 -4.28 14.83 -7.61
CA TRP A 81 -4.16 14.13 -6.33
C TRP A 81 -2.93 13.23 -6.30
N GLY A 82 -2.37 13.03 -5.12
CA GLY A 82 -1.41 11.95 -4.87
C GLY A 82 -2.13 10.65 -4.58
N GLU A 83 -1.56 9.53 -5.05
CA GLU A 83 -2.11 8.20 -4.83
C GLU A 83 -1.14 7.35 -4.04
N ILE A 84 -1.62 6.74 -2.94
CA ILE A 84 -0.90 5.67 -2.24
C ILE A 84 -1.40 4.34 -2.81
N VAL A 85 -0.52 3.64 -3.52
CA VAL A 85 -0.87 2.43 -4.26
C VAL A 85 -0.83 1.19 -3.36
N SER A 86 0.14 1.14 -2.44
CA SER A 86 0.33 0.01 -1.55
C SER A 86 1.02 0.42 -0.25
N VAL A 87 0.68 -0.27 0.84
CA VAL A 87 1.39 -0.18 2.12
C VAL A 87 1.43 -1.59 2.70
N TYR A 88 2.60 -2.16 2.81
CA TYR A 88 2.78 -3.54 3.29
C TYR A 88 3.86 -3.63 4.34
N LEU A 89 3.63 -4.50 5.33
CA LEU A 89 4.59 -4.91 6.35
C LEU A 89 4.63 -6.44 6.43
N LEU A 90 5.78 -6.98 6.77
CA LEU A 90 5.85 -8.38 7.20
C LEU A 90 4.93 -8.58 8.42
N PRO A 91 4.17 -9.67 8.48
CA PRO A 91 3.19 -9.91 9.55
C PRO A 91 3.77 -9.80 10.96
N ALA A 92 5.00 -10.25 11.17
CA ALA A 92 5.67 -10.19 12.48
C ALA A 92 5.88 -8.76 13.01
N PHE A 93 5.78 -7.75 12.16
CA PHE A 93 6.00 -6.35 12.52
C PHE A 93 4.71 -5.53 12.60
N ILE A 94 3.56 -6.14 12.37
CA ILE A 94 2.25 -5.49 12.49
C ILE A 94 1.93 -5.23 13.97
N GLY A 95 1.25 -4.11 14.25
CA GLY A 95 0.81 -3.75 15.59
C GLY A 95 1.90 -3.18 16.51
N LYS A 96 3.07 -2.84 15.96
CA LYS A 96 4.22 -2.31 16.71
C LYS A 96 4.57 -0.85 16.35
N GLY A 97 3.71 -0.19 15.60
CA GLY A 97 3.90 1.22 15.20
C GLY A 97 4.68 1.42 13.89
N TYR A 98 5.24 0.38 13.29
CA TYR A 98 5.99 0.47 12.03
C TYR A 98 5.14 0.96 10.86
N GLY A 99 3.88 0.50 10.78
CA GLY A 99 2.94 0.95 9.74
C GLY A 99 2.69 2.44 9.76
N LYS A 100 2.50 3.01 10.95
CA LYS A 100 2.31 4.45 11.13
C LYS A 100 3.57 5.23 10.70
N MET A 101 4.74 4.71 11.01
CA MET A 101 6.01 5.34 10.64
C MET A 101 6.22 5.32 9.12
N LEU A 102 6.00 4.19 8.47
CA LEU A 102 6.09 4.05 7.02
C LEU A 102 5.07 4.95 6.32
N PHE A 103 3.83 4.91 6.76
CA PHE A 103 2.75 5.71 6.18
C PHE A 103 3.02 7.22 6.31
N GLY A 104 3.50 7.66 7.48
CA GLY A 104 3.91 9.05 7.70
C GLY A 104 5.05 9.49 6.78
N ALA A 105 6.00 8.60 6.50
CA ALA A 105 7.07 8.89 5.54
C ALA A 105 6.54 9.06 4.11
N VAL A 106 5.59 8.23 3.70
CA VAL A 106 4.93 8.34 2.38
C VAL A 106 4.18 9.67 2.25
N LEU A 107 3.44 10.06 3.29
CA LEU A 107 2.72 11.34 3.28
C LEU A 107 3.69 12.53 3.12
N ARG A 108 4.82 12.50 3.79
CA ARG A 108 5.86 13.53 3.63
C ARG A 108 6.45 13.56 2.21
N GLU A 109 6.70 12.40 1.61
CA GLU A 109 7.17 12.32 0.22
C GLU A 109 6.16 12.92 -0.75
N LEU A 110 4.88 12.59 -0.61
CA LEU A 110 3.81 13.15 -1.44
C LEU A 110 3.67 14.67 -1.25
N GLU A 111 3.82 15.16 -0.02
CA GLU A 111 3.82 16.60 0.26
C GLU A 111 5.01 17.31 -0.42
N VAL A 112 6.21 16.73 -0.36
CA VAL A 112 7.40 17.26 -1.07
C VAL A 112 7.19 17.26 -2.57
N MET A 113 6.47 16.29 -3.12
CA MET A 113 6.08 16.25 -4.54
C MET A 113 5.00 17.29 -4.90
N GLY A 114 4.44 18.01 -3.92
CA GLY A 114 3.45 19.05 -4.10
C GLY A 114 1.99 18.62 -3.96
N PHE A 115 1.72 17.39 -3.54
CA PHE A 115 0.37 16.90 -3.34
C PHE A 115 -0.16 17.26 -1.95
N ARG A 116 -1.32 17.89 -1.92
CA ARG A 116 -2.06 18.22 -0.69
C ARG A 116 -3.28 17.34 -0.47
N ASP A 117 -3.81 16.83 -1.57
CA ASP A 117 -4.96 15.94 -1.59
C ASP A 117 -4.45 14.53 -1.95
N ILE A 118 -4.77 13.55 -1.13
CA ILE A 118 -4.22 12.20 -1.24
C ILE A 118 -5.36 11.20 -1.14
N PHE A 119 -5.33 10.17 -1.96
CA PHE A 119 -6.28 9.07 -1.90
C PHE A 119 -5.60 7.71 -1.97
N LEU A 120 -6.34 6.70 -1.60
CA LEU A 120 -5.96 5.29 -1.70
C LEU A 120 -7.20 4.45 -1.93
N TRP A 121 -6.98 3.24 -2.43
CA TRP A 121 -7.98 2.19 -2.53
C TRP A 121 -7.69 1.11 -1.51
N VAL A 122 -8.74 0.56 -0.90
CA VAL A 122 -8.65 -0.54 0.06
C VAL A 122 -9.83 -1.48 -0.15
N LEU A 123 -9.60 -2.79 -0.01
CA LEU A 123 -10.69 -3.76 -0.08
C LEU A 123 -11.72 -3.47 1.02
N GLU A 124 -12.99 -3.42 0.65
CA GLU A 124 -14.11 -3.11 1.55
C GLU A 124 -14.13 -4.05 2.76
N GLU A 125 -13.80 -5.33 2.54
CA GLU A 125 -13.77 -6.36 3.58
C GLU A 125 -12.50 -6.31 4.46
N ASN A 126 -11.48 -5.53 4.08
CA ASN A 126 -10.27 -5.39 4.88
C ASN A 126 -10.46 -4.34 5.98
N ILE A 127 -11.23 -4.72 6.99
CA ILE A 127 -11.63 -3.85 8.10
C ILE A 127 -10.42 -3.33 8.89
N SER A 128 -9.41 -4.16 9.09
CA SER A 128 -8.19 -3.77 9.81
C SER A 128 -7.45 -2.63 9.10
N ALA A 129 -7.27 -2.72 7.77
CA ALA A 129 -6.65 -1.67 6.98
C ALA A 129 -7.50 -0.40 6.97
N ARG A 130 -8.81 -0.53 6.83
CA ARG A 130 -9.74 0.62 6.86
C ARG A 130 -9.64 1.39 8.17
N HIS A 131 -9.63 0.70 9.30
CA HIS A 131 -9.43 1.33 10.62
C HIS A 131 -8.06 2.01 10.72
N PHE A 132 -7.03 1.39 10.18
CA PHE A 132 -5.69 2.00 10.15
C PHE A 132 -5.71 3.33 9.40
N TYR A 133 -6.30 3.39 8.20
CA TYR A 133 -6.38 4.62 7.41
C TYR A 133 -7.26 5.69 8.08
N GLU A 134 -8.35 5.30 8.71
CA GLU A 134 -9.22 6.22 9.47
C GLU A 134 -8.44 6.87 10.63
N LYS A 135 -7.62 6.11 11.33
CA LYS A 135 -6.74 6.65 12.39
C LYS A 135 -5.68 7.62 11.85
N GLN A 136 -5.31 7.50 10.57
CA GLN A 136 -4.39 8.44 9.92
C GLN A 136 -5.12 9.68 9.36
N GLY A 137 -6.40 9.83 9.59
CA GLY A 137 -7.20 10.97 9.15
C GLY A 137 -7.80 10.85 7.76
N PHE A 138 -7.78 9.65 7.16
CA PHE A 138 -8.46 9.37 5.91
C PHE A 138 -9.93 9.03 6.16
N ILE A 139 -10.80 9.41 5.23
CA ILE A 139 -12.23 9.13 5.28
C ILE A 139 -12.70 8.52 3.95
N PRO A 140 -13.68 7.62 3.97
CA PRO A 140 -14.29 7.14 2.72
C PRO A 140 -15.07 8.27 2.05
N ASN A 141 -15.00 8.34 0.71
CA ASN A 141 -15.71 9.36 -0.06
C ASN A 141 -16.90 8.82 -0.87
N GLY A 142 -17.24 7.55 -0.71
CA GLY A 142 -18.35 6.90 -1.40
C GLY A 142 -18.00 6.30 -2.76
N LYS A 143 -16.81 6.58 -3.31
CA LYS A 143 -16.36 5.95 -4.56
C LYS A 143 -15.90 4.51 -4.31
N TYR A 144 -16.21 3.64 -5.27
CA TYR A 144 -15.79 2.24 -5.22
C TYR A 144 -15.46 1.70 -6.60
N LEU A 145 -14.70 0.61 -6.64
CA LEU A 145 -14.40 -0.18 -7.83
C LEU A 145 -14.75 -1.64 -7.53
N ASP A 146 -15.47 -2.28 -8.44
CA ASP A 146 -15.71 -3.71 -8.39
C ASP A 146 -14.69 -4.43 -9.25
N ASP A 147 -14.10 -5.49 -8.71
CA ASP A 147 -13.06 -6.29 -9.34
C ASP A 147 -13.28 -7.77 -8.99
N SER A 148 -12.44 -8.62 -9.54
CA SER A 148 -12.43 -10.05 -9.24
C SER A 148 -10.99 -10.49 -8.96
N ILE A 149 -10.78 -11.15 -7.83
CA ILE A 149 -9.48 -11.69 -7.44
C ILE A 149 -9.66 -13.18 -7.13
N GLY A 150 -8.91 -14.02 -7.83
CA GLY A 150 -9.02 -15.47 -7.68
C GLY A 150 -10.43 -16.02 -7.97
N GLY A 151 -11.17 -15.38 -8.87
CA GLY A 151 -12.54 -15.74 -9.22
C GLY A 151 -13.61 -15.24 -8.25
N LYS A 152 -13.23 -14.58 -7.13
CA LYS A 152 -14.17 -13.99 -6.18
C LYS A 152 -14.41 -12.52 -6.51
N PRO A 153 -15.67 -12.07 -6.66
CA PRO A 153 -15.99 -10.65 -6.72
C PRO A 153 -15.56 -9.93 -5.45
N VAL A 154 -14.84 -8.83 -5.59
CA VAL A 154 -14.40 -7.98 -4.48
C VAL A 154 -14.70 -6.52 -4.79
N ARG A 155 -14.84 -5.70 -3.76
CA ARG A 155 -15.01 -4.26 -3.90
C ARG A 155 -13.88 -3.54 -3.23
N GLU A 156 -13.28 -2.58 -3.93
CA GLU A 156 -12.36 -1.62 -3.36
C GLU A 156 -13.11 -0.30 -3.10
N VAL A 157 -12.86 0.30 -1.95
CA VAL A 157 -13.42 1.60 -1.58
C VAL A 157 -12.33 2.64 -1.50
N MET A 158 -12.64 3.87 -1.89
CA MET A 158 -11.70 4.97 -1.87
C MET A 158 -11.71 5.67 -0.51
N TYR A 159 -10.52 5.88 0.04
CA TYR A 159 -10.28 6.73 1.21
C TYR A 159 -9.48 7.95 0.79
N VAL A 160 -9.85 9.11 1.32
CA VAL A 160 -9.24 10.39 0.97
C VAL A 160 -8.80 11.16 2.20
N LYS A 161 -7.73 11.93 2.04
CA LYS A 161 -7.32 12.97 2.96
C LYS A 161 -7.09 14.23 2.15
N SER A 162 -7.91 15.25 2.36
CA SER A 162 -7.89 16.48 1.60
C SER A 162 -7.76 17.67 2.54
N GLN A 163 -6.99 18.68 2.13
CA GLN A 163 -6.92 19.97 2.81
C GLN A 163 -8.04 20.92 2.38
N LYS A 164 -8.88 20.52 1.44
CA LYS A 164 -10.07 21.29 1.08
C LYS A 164 -11.07 21.20 2.22
N ILE A 165 -11.34 22.34 2.83
CA ILE A 165 -12.45 22.51 3.78
C ILE A 165 -13.72 22.55 2.95
N TYR A 166 -14.61 21.57 3.17
CA TYR A 166 -15.96 21.57 2.60
C TYR A 166 -16.90 22.24 3.59
#